data_11f86bac50f995d318ebbe02e9b0dfe4
#
_entry.id   11f86bac50f995d318ebbe02e9b0dfe4
#
_cell.length_a   1.000
_cell.length_b   1.000
_cell.length_c   1.000
_cell.angle_alpha   90.00
_cell.angle_beta   90.00
_cell.angle_gamma   90.00
#
_symmetry.space_group_name_H-M   'P 1'
#
loop_
_entity.id
_entity.type
_entity.pdbx_description
1 polymer ?
#
loop_
_entity_poly.entity_id
_entity_poly.type
_entity_poly.pdbx_seq_one_letter_code
_entity_poly.pdbx_strand_id
1 'polypeptide(L)'
;MDHYDTIVVGAGIAGLTAARLLTKAGRAVLVLEARDRVGGRLVTDRRYGLATDLGASWIHGITDSPVAAAAAAFGMATVEFTVGGYQPDSRPIAYYGPDGRRLSDAAAQAFVDDIHTADETLREVVAASAPDASYRDVTDEAISRQHWDAERAQRVREYLEHRSEEQYGAWIEDLAAHGLDDDSIDGDEVVFPDGYDRLASHLAEGLAVRLTHVVERVQWTADGVEVTTDYGTVTADTAVITVPVGVLQSDDFVIEPPLPEPVAGALSRLTMNAFEKVFLRFASKFWDDDVYVIRQQGPEGRWWHSWYDLTALHSTPTLLTFAAGPAAVETRDWSEEEITESVLAQLRRLYGERVEKPTHVHITDWQDDPFSHGSYAYMKVGSTTADHDTLATPIDGILHLAGEATWTDDPATVTAAMYSGHRAAENILGREIPIDLLWSGR
;
A
#
# COMPACT_ATOMS: atom_id res chain seq x y z
N MET A 1 35.71 -7.41 12.13
CA MET A 1 34.30 -7.18 11.80
C MET A 1 34.07 -5.68 11.85
N ASP A 2 33.38 -5.15 10.88
CA ASP A 2 32.96 -3.74 10.92
C ASP A 2 31.89 -3.60 12.00
N HIS A 3 32.04 -2.64 12.89
CA HIS A 3 31.08 -2.34 13.95
C HIS A 3 30.47 -0.95 13.73
N TYR A 4 29.15 -0.84 13.91
CA TYR A 4 28.37 0.39 13.72
C TYR A 4 27.59 0.72 15.00
N ASP A 5 27.12 1.98 15.14
CA ASP A 5 26.19 2.31 16.20
C ASP A 5 24.80 1.68 15.90
N THR A 6 24.41 1.69 14.62
CA THR A 6 23.12 1.11 14.19
C THR A 6 23.24 0.44 12.83
N ILE A 7 22.66 -0.75 12.69
CA ILE A 7 22.38 -1.38 11.40
C ILE A 7 20.90 -1.20 11.08
N VAL A 8 20.60 -0.77 9.85
CA VAL A 8 19.24 -0.70 9.31
C VAL A 8 19.08 -1.80 8.27
N VAL A 9 18.12 -2.69 8.46
CA VAL A 9 17.80 -3.77 7.54
C VAL A 9 16.62 -3.33 6.66
N GLY A 10 16.91 -3.09 5.38
CA GLY A 10 15.99 -2.58 4.38
C GLY A 10 16.21 -1.09 4.07
N ALA A 11 16.32 -0.76 2.78
CA ALA A 11 16.42 0.61 2.26
C ALA A 11 15.08 1.11 1.66
N GLY A 12 13.96 0.70 2.24
CA GLY A 12 12.64 1.32 2.03
C GLY A 12 12.53 2.67 2.73
N ILE A 13 11.38 3.34 2.61
CA ILE A 13 11.17 4.68 3.21
C ILE A 13 11.39 4.67 4.72
N ALA A 14 10.91 3.68 5.43
CA ALA A 14 11.11 3.57 6.88
C ALA A 14 12.61 3.49 7.25
N GLY A 15 13.36 2.58 6.59
CA GLY A 15 14.77 2.40 6.85
C GLY A 15 15.61 3.60 6.47
N LEU A 16 15.36 4.21 5.31
CA LEU A 16 16.05 5.42 4.86
C LEU A 16 15.77 6.61 5.77
N THR A 17 14.54 6.74 6.27
CA THR A 17 14.16 7.77 7.25
C THR A 17 14.95 7.61 8.54
N ALA A 18 14.94 6.42 9.14
CA ALA A 18 15.68 6.14 10.36
C ALA A 18 17.19 6.36 10.15
N ALA A 19 17.77 5.79 9.09
CA ALA A 19 19.20 5.92 8.79
C ALA A 19 19.64 7.37 8.62
N ARG A 20 18.84 8.18 7.89
CA ARG A 20 19.16 9.59 7.62
C ARG A 20 19.14 10.42 8.89
N LEU A 21 18.15 10.24 9.75
CA LEU A 21 18.03 10.96 11.02
C LEU A 21 19.15 10.58 11.99
N LEU A 22 19.44 9.29 12.13
CA LEU A 22 20.54 8.79 12.96
C LEU A 22 21.91 9.29 12.47
N THR A 23 22.15 9.26 11.15
CA THR A 23 23.39 9.78 10.54
C THR A 23 23.54 11.28 10.79
N LYS A 24 22.46 12.07 10.64
CA LYS A 24 22.46 13.51 10.96
C LYS A 24 22.67 13.79 12.46
N ALA A 25 22.29 12.86 13.32
CA ALA A 25 22.59 12.91 14.76
C ALA A 25 24.03 12.45 15.09
N GLY A 26 24.85 12.15 14.09
CA GLY A 26 26.27 11.77 14.24
C GLY A 26 26.52 10.30 14.55
N ARG A 27 25.53 9.43 14.34
CA ARG A 27 25.68 7.98 14.51
C ARG A 27 26.35 7.32 13.30
N ALA A 28 27.18 6.30 13.53
CA ALA A 28 27.70 5.45 12.50
C ALA A 28 26.62 4.43 12.09
N VAL A 29 25.99 4.64 10.92
CA VAL A 29 24.87 3.82 10.44
C VAL A 29 25.24 3.08 9.16
N LEU A 30 24.89 1.80 9.09
CA LEU A 30 24.94 1.00 7.86
C LEU A 30 23.54 0.55 7.49
N VAL A 31 23.16 0.75 6.23
CA VAL A 31 21.92 0.22 5.66
C VAL A 31 22.25 -1.01 4.80
N LEU A 32 21.56 -2.12 5.05
CA LEU A 32 21.66 -3.35 4.26
C LEU A 32 20.36 -3.53 3.48
N GLU A 33 20.46 -3.63 2.15
CA GLU A 33 19.33 -3.76 1.24
C GLU A 33 19.49 -5.02 0.37
N ALA A 34 18.45 -5.84 0.33
CA ALA A 34 18.45 -7.10 -0.43
C ALA A 34 18.49 -6.88 -1.94
N ARG A 35 17.82 -5.83 -2.44
CA ARG A 35 17.72 -5.50 -3.86
C ARG A 35 18.96 -4.75 -4.35
N ASP A 36 19.06 -4.61 -5.65
CA ASP A 36 20.06 -3.78 -6.35
C ASP A 36 19.69 -2.28 -6.38
N ARG A 37 18.63 -1.87 -5.68
CA ARG A 37 18.10 -0.52 -5.60
C ARG A 37 17.55 -0.18 -4.22
N VAL A 38 17.48 1.10 -3.90
CA VAL A 38 16.72 1.61 -2.75
C VAL A 38 15.24 1.75 -3.07
N GLY A 39 14.42 2.05 -2.06
CA GLY A 39 12.99 2.38 -2.18
C GLY A 39 12.05 1.26 -1.75
N GLY A 40 12.51 0.00 -1.74
CA GLY A 40 11.64 -1.13 -1.38
C GLY A 40 10.42 -1.21 -2.28
N ARG A 41 9.21 -1.01 -1.72
CA ARG A 41 7.92 -0.97 -2.44
C ARG A 41 7.62 0.37 -3.15
N LEU A 42 8.51 1.34 -3.10
CA LEU A 42 8.57 2.47 -4.04
C LEU A 42 9.48 2.07 -5.19
N VAL A 43 8.90 1.80 -6.34
CA VAL A 43 9.63 1.43 -7.56
C VAL A 43 8.92 1.98 -8.79
N THR A 44 9.69 2.64 -9.65
CA THR A 44 9.20 3.27 -10.88
C THR A 44 9.88 2.62 -12.09
N ASP A 45 9.09 2.02 -12.97
CA ASP A 45 9.57 1.57 -14.27
C ASP A 45 9.62 2.75 -15.25
N ARG A 46 10.75 2.88 -15.95
CA ARG A 46 10.98 3.90 -16.95
C ARG A 46 11.21 3.34 -18.36
N ARG A 47 10.95 2.06 -18.54
CA ARG A 47 10.91 1.47 -19.88
C ARG A 47 9.87 2.24 -20.71
N TYR A 48 10.06 2.38 -21.95
CA TYR A 48 9.16 3.11 -22.87
C TYR A 48 9.09 4.64 -22.64
N GLY A 49 10.03 5.23 -21.89
CA GLY A 49 10.19 6.67 -21.74
C GLY A 49 9.16 7.38 -20.84
N LEU A 50 8.34 6.64 -20.13
CA LEU A 50 7.37 7.16 -19.16
C LEU A 50 7.62 6.54 -17.78
N ALA A 51 7.52 7.35 -16.72
CA ALA A 51 7.60 6.86 -15.36
C ALA A 51 6.29 6.15 -15.00
N THR A 52 6.36 4.88 -14.57
CA THR A 52 5.22 4.09 -14.15
C THR A 52 5.49 3.54 -12.76
N ASP A 53 4.75 4.02 -11.77
CA ASP A 53 4.90 3.59 -10.38
C ASP A 53 4.26 2.22 -10.16
N LEU A 54 5.09 1.19 -10.07
CA LEU A 54 4.67 -0.20 -9.90
C LEU A 54 4.28 -0.53 -8.46
N GLY A 55 4.87 0.18 -7.49
CA GLY A 55 4.51 0.11 -6.07
C GLY A 55 3.55 1.23 -5.68
N ALA A 56 3.81 1.92 -4.56
CA ALA A 56 3.05 3.10 -4.16
C ALA A 56 3.08 4.17 -5.27
N SER A 57 1.95 4.83 -5.50
CA SER A 57 1.80 5.82 -6.59
C SER A 57 1.23 7.14 -6.10
N TRP A 58 0.44 7.14 -5.02
CA TRP A 58 -0.24 8.31 -4.49
C TRP A 58 0.34 8.79 -3.16
N ILE A 59 0.26 10.09 -2.93
CA ILE A 59 0.12 10.64 -1.57
C ILE A 59 -1.38 10.85 -1.37
N HIS A 60 -1.97 10.12 -0.43
CA HIS A 60 -3.36 10.25 -0.04
C HIS A 60 -3.50 11.39 0.96
N GLY A 61 -3.91 12.59 0.48
CA GLY A 61 -3.96 13.81 1.27
C GLY A 61 -2.60 14.50 1.48
N ILE A 62 -2.48 15.71 0.92
CA ILE A 62 -1.24 16.50 1.02
C ILE A 62 -1.21 17.45 2.23
N THR A 63 -2.35 17.65 2.90
CA THR A 63 -2.44 18.53 4.08
C THR A 63 -1.69 17.87 5.25
N ASP A 64 -0.75 18.61 5.83
CA ASP A 64 0.10 18.16 6.95
C ASP A 64 0.88 16.85 6.70
N SER A 65 0.98 16.41 5.43
CA SER A 65 1.72 15.23 5.05
C SER A 65 3.24 15.45 5.05
N PRO A 66 4.02 14.69 5.83
CA PRO A 66 5.48 14.79 5.84
C PRO A 66 6.07 14.32 4.51
N VAL A 67 5.41 13.42 3.81
CA VAL A 67 5.82 12.94 2.49
C VAL A 67 5.64 14.03 1.45
N ALA A 68 4.52 14.77 1.49
CA ALA A 68 4.30 15.92 0.60
C ALA A 68 5.32 17.04 0.89
N ALA A 69 5.61 17.32 2.17
CA ALA A 69 6.61 18.29 2.56
C ALA A 69 8.03 17.90 2.08
N ALA A 70 8.40 16.62 2.23
CA ALA A 70 9.67 16.09 1.73
C ALA A 70 9.76 16.18 0.20
N ALA A 71 8.72 15.76 -0.52
CA ALA A 71 8.66 15.84 -1.98
C ALA A 71 8.84 17.28 -2.48
N ALA A 72 8.14 18.24 -1.86
CA ALA A 72 8.29 19.65 -2.17
C ALA A 72 9.71 20.17 -1.89
N ALA A 73 10.29 19.81 -0.75
CA ALA A 73 11.65 20.21 -0.38
C ALA A 73 12.72 19.62 -1.29
N PHE A 74 12.49 18.44 -1.84
CA PHE A 74 13.35 17.78 -2.84
C PHE A 74 13.09 18.27 -4.26
N GLY A 75 12.10 19.14 -4.47
CA GLY A 75 11.75 19.68 -5.80
C GLY A 75 11.12 18.64 -6.72
N MET A 76 10.43 17.64 -6.16
CA MET A 76 9.70 16.64 -6.93
C MET A 76 8.43 17.26 -7.49
N ALA A 77 8.19 17.06 -8.79
CA ALA A 77 6.94 17.48 -9.43
C ALA A 77 5.81 16.52 -9.02
N THR A 78 4.61 17.09 -8.82
CA THR A 78 3.39 16.34 -8.54
C THR A 78 2.27 16.77 -9.48
N VAL A 79 1.34 15.87 -9.74
CA VAL A 79 0.10 16.12 -10.48
C VAL A 79 -1.07 15.71 -9.60
N GLU A 80 -2.08 16.58 -9.50
CA GLU A 80 -3.30 16.29 -8.76
C GLU A 80 -4.04 15.13 -9.43
N PHE A 81 -4.39 14.13 -8.64
CA PHE A 81 -5.19 12.97 -9.04
C PHE A 81 -6.00 12.48 -7.85
N THR A 82 -6.93 13.31 -7.39
CA THR A 82 -7.76 13.06 -6.22
C THR A 82 -8.91 12.13 -6.59
N VAL A 83 -8.77 10.86 -6.28
CA VAL A 83 -9.83 9.85 -6.46
C VAL A 83 -10.65 9.63 -5.19
N GLY A 84 -10.14 10.09 -4.03
CA GLY A 84 -10.81 9.97 -2.73
C GLY A 84 -10.85 8.53 -2.21
N GLY A 85 -9.83 7.73 -2.47
CA GLY A 85 -9.84 6.31 -2.16
C GLY A 85 -10.95 5.57 -2.90
N TYR A 86 -11.52 4.52 -2.30
CA TYR A 86 -12.67 3.81 -2.88
C TYR A 86 -14.01 4.45 -2.46
N GLN A 87 -14.13 5.79 -2.63
CA GLN A 87 -15.35 6.53 -2.34
C GLN A 87 -16.29 6.56 -3.56
N PRO A 88 -17.63 6.61 -3.36
CA PRO A 88 -18.58 6.54 -4.46
C PRO A 88 -18.74 7.85 -5.24
N ASP A 89 -18.37 9.01 -4.69
CA ASP A 89 -18.68 10.34 -5.19
C ASP A 89 -17.53 11.36 -5.15
N SER A 90 -16.32 10.93 -4.84
CA SER A 90 -15.17 11.83 -4.63
C SER A 90 -14.76 12.60 -5.89
N ARG A 91 -14.81 11.98 -7.06
CA ARG A 91 -14.53 12.58 -8.39
C ARG A 91 -15.50 12.01 -9.43
N PRO A 92 -15.57 12.61 -10.62
CA PRO A 92 -16.42 12.06 -11.68
C PRO A 92 -16.10 10.61 -11.97
N ILE A 93 -17.05 9.73 -11.66
CA ILE A 93 -16.99 8.29 -11.89
C ILE A 93 -18.01 7.91 -12.95
N ALA A 94 -17.60 7.20 -13.99
CA ALA A 94 -18.52 6.57 -14.93
C ALA A 94 -18.94 5.22 -14.38
N TYR A 95 -20.18 5.08 -13.92
CA TYR A 95 -20.76 3.81 -13.49
C TYR A 95 -21.42 3.08 -14.65
N TYR A 96 -21.14 1.79 -14.77
CA TYR A 96 -21.74 0.87 -15.72
C TYR A 96 -22.50 -0.23 -14.99
N GLY A 97 -23.70 -0.55 -15.47
CA GLY A 97 -24.50 -1.62 -14.90
C GLY A 97 -24.03 -3.02 -15.33
N PRO A 98 -24.69 -4.07 -14.79
CA PRO A 98 -24.39 -5.46 -15.15
C PRO A 98 -24.55 -5.77 -16.64
N ASP A 99 -25.38 -5.00 -17.34
CA ASP A 99 -25.61 -5.11 -18.78
C ASP A 99 -24.53 -4.42 -19.65
N GLY A 100 -23.50 -3.83 -19.01
CA GLY A 100 -22.41 -3.12 -19.69
C GLY A 100 -22.82 -1.74 -20.22
N ARG A 101 -23.95 -1.19 -19.78
CA ARG A 101 -24.40 0.16 -20.15
C ARG A 101 -24.10 1.17 -19.06
N ARG A 102 -23.64 2.34 -19.48
CA ARG A 102 -23.42 3.46 -18.56
C ARG A 102 -24.74 3.84 -17.87
N LEU A 103 -24.71 3.98 -16.56
CA LEU A 103 -25.83 4.46 -15.79
C LEU A 103 -26.12 5.93 -16.12
N SER A 104 -27.40 6.31 -16.06
CA SER A 104 -27.75 7.72 -16.06
C SER A 104 -27.27 8.40 -14.77
N ASP A 105 -27.08 9.72 -14.80
CA ASP A 105 -26.65 10.49 -13.62
C ASP A 105 -27.61 10.27 -12.43
N ALA A 106 -28.92 10.16 -12.68
CA ALA A 106 -29.90 9.88 -11.63
C ALA A 106 -29.74 8.47 -11.03
N ALA A 107 -29.42 7.46 -11.87
CA ALA A 107 -29.20 6.10 -11.37
C ALA A 107 -27.86 5.97 -10.63
N ALA A 108 -26.83 6.64 -11.11
CA ALA A 108 -25.55 6.70 -10.42
C ALA A 108 -25.68 7.40 -9.06
N GLN A 109 -26.38 8.55 -9.00
CA GLN A 109 -26.62 9.26 -7.75
C GLN A 109 -27.43 8.42 -6.75
N ALA A 110 -28.49 7.74 -7.21
CA ALA A 110 -29.26 6.86 -6.34
C ALA A 110 -28.40 5.71 -5.76
N PHE A 111 -27.44 5.20 -6.53
CA PHE A 111 -26.49 4.20 -6.04
C PHE A 111 -25.53 4.80 -5.01
N VAL A 112 -24.99 5.99 -5.26
CA VAL A 112 -24.14 6.72 -4.30
C VAL A 112 -24.87 6.96 -2.98
N ASP A 113 -26.15 7.39 -3.04
CA ASP A 113 -26.99 7.60 -1.86
C ASP A 113 -27.20 6.28 -1.07
N ASP A 114 -27.33 5.15 -1.78
CA ASP A 114 -27.41 3.82 -1.17
C ASP A 114 -26.14 3.46 -0.40
N ILE A 115 -24.96 3.74 -0.98
CA ILE A 115 -23.68 3.49 -0.31
C ILE A 115 -23.54 4.35 0.94
N HIS A 116 -23.84 5.67 0.87
CA HIS A 116 -23.79 6.54 2.03
C HIS A 116 -24.70 6.06 3.16
N THR A 117 -25.93 5.62 2.80
CA THR A 117 -26.87 5.05 3.78
C THR A 117 -26.30 3.77 4.45
N ALA A 118 -25.65 2.91 3.65
CA ALA A 118 -24.99 1.71 4.19
C ALA A 118 -23.84 2.09 5.11
N ASP A 119 -23.00 3.07 4.71
CA ASP A 119 -21.81 3.50 5.47
C ASP A 119 -22.19 4.12 6.83
N GLU A 120 -23.29 4.91 6.89
CA GLU A 120 -23.80 5.44 8.16
C GLU A 120 -24.16 4.29 9.12
N THR A 121 -24.88 3.28 8.61
CA THR A 121 -25.28 2.11 9.41
C THR A 121 -24.05 1.23 9.75
N LEU A 122 -23.12 1.08 8.82
CA LEU A 122 -21.91 0.27 8.98
C LEU A 122 -21.07 0.78 10.16
N ARG A 123 -20.86 2.10 10.28
CA ARG A 123 -20.16 2.68 11.44
C ARG A 123 -20.80 2.30 12.77
N GLU A 124 -22.14 2.33 12.86
CA GLU A 124 -22.86 1.91 14.08
C GLU A 124 -22.68 0.42 14.35
N VAL A 125 -22.76 -0.40 13.30
CA VAL A 125 -22.61 -1.87 13.41
C VAL A 125 -21.20 -2.24 13.84
N VAL A 126 -20.17 -1.65 13.23
CA VAL A 126 -18.77 -1.86 13.62
C VAL A 126 -18.57 -1.51 15.09
N ALA A 127 -19.03 -0.35 15.54
CA ALA A 127 -18.87 0.10 16.93
C ALA A 127 -19.54 -0.85 17.94
N ALA A 128 -20.58 -1.59 17.53
CA ALA A 128 -21.32 -2.53 18.36
C ALA A 128 -20.94 -4.00 18.17
N SER A 129 -20.08 -4.32 17.22
CA SER A 129 -19.72 -5.69 16.86
C SER A 129 -18.71 -6.30 17.82
N ALA A 130 -18.59 -7.63 17.75
CA ALA A 130 -17.57 -8.36 18.51
C ALA A 130 -16.15 -8.01 18.02
N PRO A 131 -15.13 -8.08 18.91
CA PRO A 131 -13.73 -7.75 18.51
C PRO A 131 -13.17 -8.64 17.38
N ASP A 132 -13.74 -9.81 17.18
CA ASP A 132 -13.38 -10.79 16.14
C ASP A 132 -14.37 -10.80 14.95
N ALA A 133 -15.17 -9.75 14.79
CA ALA A 133 -16.04 -9.61 13.62
C ALA A 133 -15.22 -9.36 12.37
N SER A 134 -15.62 -10.01 11.26
CA SER A 134 -15.10 -9.71 9.92
C SER A 134 -15.82 -8.50 9.32
N TYR A 135 -15.21 -7.89 8.30
CA TYR A 135 -15.87 -6.84 7.53
C TYR A 135 -17.13 -7.37 6.82
N ARG A 136 -17.14 -8.65 6.44
CA ARG A 136 -18.32 -9.35 5.93
C ARG A 136 -19.48 -9.32 6.93
N ASP A 137 -19.23 -9.72 8.20
CA ASP A 137 -20.28 -9.80 9.21
C ASP A 137 -20.96 -8.46 9.44
N VAL A 138 -20.18 -7.39 9.56
CA VAL A 138 -20.71 -6.03 9.77
C VAL A 138 -21.37 -5.47 8.52
N THR A 139 -20.89 -5.80 7.32
CA THR A 139 -21.50 -5.43 6.04
C THR A 139 -22.87 -6.09 5.88
N ASP A 140 -22.97 -7.39 6.11
CA ASP A 140 -24.23 -8.14 5.99
C ASP A 140 -25.27 -7.64 7.01
N GLU A 141 -24.85 -7.34 8.22
CA GLU A 141 -25.73 -6.76 9.23
C GLU A 141 -26.18 -5.34 8.85
N ALA A 142 -25.27 -4.47 8.39
CA ALA A 142 -25.62 -3.11 7.97
C ALA A 142 -26.61 -3.10 6.81
N ILE A 143 -26.43 -3.96 5.81
CA ILE A 143 -27.36 -4.11 4.67
C ILE A 143 -28.70 -4.67 5.14
N SER A 144 -28.71 -5.66 6.04
CA SER A 144 -29.94 -6.26 6.54
C SER A 144 -30.87 -5.25 7.22
N ARG A 145 -30.30 -4.24 7.90
CA ARG A 145 -31.05 -3.16 8.57
C ARG A 145 -31.75 -2.22 7.62
N GLN A 146 -31.34 -2.16 6.33
CA GLN A 146 -31.94 -1.25 5.34
C GLN A 146 -33.28 -1.76 4.82
N HIS A 147 -33.60 -3.05 4.95
CA HIS A 147 -34.80 -3.67 4.39
C HIS A 147 -34.98 -3.44 2.88
N TRP A 148 -33.88 -3.33 2.14
CA TRP A 148 -33.89 -3.16 0.69
C TRP A 148 -34.35 -4.43 -0.03
N ASP A 149 -34.80 -4.27 -1.27
CA ASP A 149 -34.98 -5.43 -2.15
C ASP A 149 -33.63 -6.12 -2.45
N ALA A 150 -33.72 -7.36 -2.96
CA ALA A 150 -32.54 -8.20 -3.15
C ALA A 150 -31.54 -7.61 -4.16
N GLU A 151 -32.01 -6.94 -5.20
CA GLU A 151 -31.16 -6.34 -6.23
C GLU A 151 -30.36 -5.16 -5.67
N ARG A 152 -31.04 -4.26 -4.95
CA ARG A 152 -30.41 -3.12 -4.29
C ARG A 152 -29.41 -3.56 -3.22
N ALA A 153 -29.80 -4.50 -2.38
CA ALA A 153 -28.92 -5.07 -1.34
C ALA A 153 -27.66 -5.72 -1.94
N GLN A 154 -27.83 -6.49 -3.03
CA GLN A 154 -26.71 -7.16 -3.69
C GLN A 154 -25.73 -6.17 -4.31
N ARG A 155 -26.21 -5.10 -4.91
CA ARG A 155 -25.40 -4.05 -5.54
C ARG A 155 -24.51 -3.31 -4.53
N VAL A 156 -25.07 -3.02 -3.34
CA VAL A 156 -24.32 -2.39 -2.25
C VAL A 156 -23.32 -3.37 -1.64
N ARG A 157 -23.70 -4.64 -1.44
CA ARG A 157 -22.79 -5.67 -0.96
C ARG A 157 -21.56 -5.82 -1.87
N GLU A 158 -21.79 -5.94 -3.17
CA GLU A 158 -20.73 -6.02 -4.17
C GLU A 158 -19.78 -4.81 -4.10
N TYR A 159 -20.32 -3.60 -3.92
CA TYR A 159 -19.50 -2.41 -3.76
C TYR A 159 -18.59 -2.48 -2.52
N LEU A 160 -19.10 -2.96 -1.38
CA LEU A 160 -18.35 -3.10 -0.14
C LEU A 160 -17.32 -4.26 -0.22
N GLU A 161 -17.61 -5.30 -0.98
CA GLU A 161 -16.64 -6.34 -1.33
C GLU A 161 -15.48 -5.75 -2.16
N HIS A 162 -15.78 -5.01 -3.22
CA HIS A 162 -14.76 -4.33 -4.03
C HIS A 162 -13.98 -3.27 -3.24
N ARG A 163 -14.59 -2.61 -2.25
CA ARG A 163 -13.87 -1.72 -1.33
C ARG A 163 -12.81 -2.49 -0.53
N SER A 164 -13.17 -3.64 0.05
CA SER A 164 -12.21 -4.50 0.75
C SER A 164 -11.06 -4.92 -0.16
N GLU A 165 -11.36 -5.27 -1.40
CA GLU A 165 -10.37 -5.68 -2.39
C GLU A 165 -9.43 -4.51 -2.78
N GLU A 166 -9.95 -3.35 -3.17
CA GLU A 166 -9.12 -2.25 -3.68
C GLU A 166 -8.40 -1.44 -2.60
N GLN A 167 -8.97 -1.31 -1.40
CA GLN A 167 -8.29 -0.57 -0.32
C GLN A 167 -7.34 -1.46 0.47
N TYR A 168 -7.73 -2.70 0.75
CA TYR A 168 -6.96 -3.58 1.64
C TYR A 168 -6.32 -4.77 0.92
N GLY A 169 -6.67 -5.03 -0.34
CA GLY A 169 -6.19 -6.20 -1.09
C GLY A 169 -6.61 -7.53 -0.44
N ALA A 170 -7.72 -7.53 0.27
CA ALA A 170 -8.16 -8.61 1.14
C ALA A 170 -9.58 -9.08 0.81
N TRP A 171 -9.85 -10.35 1.12
CA TRP A 171 -11.22 -10.85 1.13
C TRP A 171 -11.97 -10.19 2.27
N ILE A 172 -13.22 -9.83 2.02
CA ILE A 172 -14.08 -9.20 3.00
C ILE A 172 -14.32 -10.08 4.25
N GLU A 173 -14.22 -11.41 4.13
CA GLU A 173 -14.28 -12.37 5.23
C GLU A 173 -13.03 -12.38 6.10
N ASP A 174 -11.87 -12.06 5.54
CA ASP A 174 -10.58 -12.14 6.23
C ASP A 174 -10.18 -10.80 6.86
N LEU A 175 -10.77 -9.70 6.39
CA LEU A 175 -10.52 -8.35 6.88
C LEU A 175 -11.22 -8.11 8.22
N ALA A 176 -10.47 -7.65 9.23
CA ALA A 176 -11.04 -7.27 10.53
C ALA A 176 -11.97 -6.07 10.41
N ALA A 177 -13.17 -6.15 10.98
CA ALA A 177 -14.10 -5.03 10.99
C ALA A 177 -13.57 -3.81 11.74
N HIS A 178 -12.75 -4.01 12.76
CA HIS A 178 -12.16 -2.96 13.60
C HIS A 178 -10.80 -2.46 13.10
N GLY A 179 -10.35 -2.93 11.95
CA GLY A 179 -9.10 -2.50 11.30
C GLY A 179 -9.32 -1.55 10.13
N LEU A 180 -10.55 -1.10 9.95
CA LEU A 180 -10.90 -0.17 8.87
C LEU A 180 -10.42 1.21 9.26
N ASP A 181 -9.63 1.81 8.39
CA ASP A 181 -9.32 3.24 8.42
C ASP A 181 -10.59 4.04 8.13
N ASP A 182 -10.71 5.23 8.69
CA ASP A 182 -11.85 6.11 8.42
C ASP A 182 -11.77 6.76 7.02
N ASP A 183 -10.70 6.49 6.28
CA ASP A 183 -10.44 6.99 4.92
C ASP A 183 -10.57 8.53 4.80
N SER A 184 -10.31 9.26 5.86
CA SER A 184 -10.31 10.71 5.81
C SER A 184 -9.06 11.20 5.07
N ILE A 185 -9.27 11.68 3.84
CA ILE A 185 -8.21 12.26 3.01
C ILE A 185 -8.22 13.77 3.19
N ASP A 186 -7.15 14.30 3.83
CA ASP A 186 -7.00 15.73 4.06
C ASP A 186 -6.26 16.41 2.91
N GLY A 187 -7.00 17.20 2.12
CA GLY A 187 -6.48 17.89 0.94
C GLY A 187 -6.51 17.03 -0.32
N ASP A 188 -5.81 17.48 -1.35
CA ASP A 188 -5.73 16.77 -2.63
C ASP A 188 -4.86 15.51 -2.53
N GLU A 189 -5.14 14.53 -3.37
CA GLU A 189 -4.23 13.43 -3.64
C GLU A 189 -3.35 13.77 -4.85
N VAL A 190 -2.11 13.34 -4.81
CA VAL A 190 -1.15 13.61 -5.89
C VAL A 190 -0.37 12.38 -6.31
N VAL A 191 0.02 12.36 -7.57
CA VAL A 191 0.90 11.36 -8.20
C VAL A 191 2.15 12.02 -8.77
N PHE A 192 3.17 11.22 -9.12
CA PHE A 192 4.50 11.70 -9.49
C PHE A 192 4.79 11.45 -10.98
N PRO A 193 4.78 12.49 -11.85
CA PRO A 193 5.04 12.31 -13.27
C PRO A 193 6.46 11.83 -13.58
N ASP A 194 7.41 12.09 -12.67
CA ASP A 194 8.81 11.66 -12.79
C ASP A 194 9.14 10.39 -11.97
N GLY A 195 8.15 9.83 -11.26
CA GLY A 195 8.25 8.64 -10.43
C GLY A 195 8.43 8.93 -8.95
N TYR A 196 7.71 8.17 -8.14
CA TYR A 196 7.71 8.31 -6.68
C TYR A 196 9.00 7.76 -6.03
N ASP A 197 9.73 6.85 -6.69
CA ASP A 197 11.00 6.28 -6.22
C ASP A 197 12.11 7.35 -6.04
N ARG A 198 11.96 8.54 -6.63
CA ARG A 198 12.86 9.66 -6.39
C ARG A 198 12.90 10.08 -4.93
N LEU A 199 11.81 9.94 -4.20
CA LEU A 199 11.79 10.21 -2.76
C LEU A 199 12.83 9.35 -2.02
N ALA A 200 12.84 8.04 -2.30
CA ALA A 200 13.80 7.12 -1.71
C ALA A 200 15.24 7.47 -2.13
N SER A 201 15.45 7.82 -3.39
CA SER A 201 16.75 8.24 -3.89
C SER A 201 17.29 9.46 -3.15
N HIS A 202 16.45 10.48 -2.93
CA HIS A 202 16.84 11.68 -2.16
C HIS A 202 17.09 11.39 -0.68
N LEU A 203 16.31 10.50 -0.07
CA LEU A 203 16.53 10.10 1.33
C LEU A 203 17.84 9.31 1.49
N ALA A 204 18.23 8.53 0.49
CA ALA A 204 19.46 7.72 0.50
C ALA A 204 20.75 8.54 0.28
N GLU A 205 20.65 9.79 -0.22
CA GLU A 205 21.83 10.60 -0.50
C GLU A 205 22.74 10.75 0.73
N GLY A 206 24.02 10.36 0.59
CA GLY A 206 25.03 10.46 1.64
C GLY A 206 25.00 9.37 2.69
N LEU A 207 24.10 8.39 2.60
CA LEU A 207 24.05 7.25 3.50
C LEU A 207 25.01 6.11 3.05
N ALA A 208 25.51 5.37 4.01
CA ALA A 208 26.23 4.12 3.75
C ALA A 208 25.23 2.99 3.50
N VAL A 209 24.89 2.76 2.23
CA VAL A 209 23.97 1.69 1.80
C VAL A 209 24.74 0.62 1.07
N ARG A 210 24.56 -0.64 1.49
CA ARG A 210 25.04 -1.82 0.77
C ARG A 210 23.87 -2.50 0.10
N LEU A 211 23.80 -2.40 -1.22
CA LEU A 211 22.78 -3.07 -2.06
C LEU A 211 23.17 -4.53 -2.28
N THR A 212 22.20 -5.36 -2.69
CA THR A 212 22.39 -6.81 -2.93
C THR A 212 22.94 -7.56 -1.72
N HIS A 213 22.64 -7.12 -0.53
CA HIS A 213 23.01 -7.76 0.72
C HIS A 213 21.74 -8.30 1.38
N VAL A 214 21.42 -9.55 1.09
CA VAL A 214 20.28 -10.24 1.68
C VAL A 214 20.61 -10.59 3.13
N VAL A 215 19.84 -10.02 4.06
CA VAL A 215 19.94 -10.37 5.48
C VAL A 215 19.12 -11.63 5.72
N GLU A 216 19.79 -12.68 6.18
CA GLU A 216 19.19 -13.98 6.48
C GLU A 216 18.90 -14.15 7.97
N ARG A 217 19.73 -13.52 8.82
CA ARG A 217 19.65 -13.69 10.27
C ARG A 217 20.03 -12.41 11.01
N VAL A 218 19.28 -12.13 12.08
CA VAL A 218 19.57 -11.09 13.08
C VAL A 218 19.65 -11.77 14.43
N GLN A 219 20.86 -11.83 15.01
CA GLN A 219 21.07 -12.30 16.37
C GLN A 219 21.24 -11.11 17.29
N TRP A 220 20.51 -11.09 18.40
CA TRP A 220 20.55 -9.97 19.33
C TRP A 220 20.72 -10.43 20.78
N THR A 221 21.39 -9.61 21.57
CA THR A 221 21.62 -9.80 23.00
C THR A 221 21.60 -8.44 23.69
N ALA A 222 21.74 -8.41 25.00
CA ALA A 222 21.89 -7.15 25.74
C ALA A 222 23.12 -6.33 25.34
N ASP A 223 24.10 -6.94 24.66
CA ASP A 223 25.37 -6.30 24.26
C ASP A 223 25.32 -5.77 22.80
N GLY A 224 24.22 -5.96 22.07
CA GLY A 224 24.05 -5.49 20.70
C GLY A 224 23.53 -6.56 19.74
N VAL A 225 23.77 -6.33 18.44
CA VAL A 225 23.27 -7.18 17.35
C VAL A 225 24.39 -7.68 16.45
N GLU A 226 24.20 -8.88 15.93
CA GLU A 226 24.97 -9.47 14.85
C GLU A 226 24.03 -9.78 13.67
N VAL A 227 24.33 -9.21 12.51
CA VAL A 227 23.51 -9.36 11.30
C VAL A 227 24.31 -10.15 10.27
N THR A 228 23.76 -11.29 9.83
CA THR A 228 24.34 -12.18 8.84
C THR A 228 23.71 -11.98 7.48
N THR A 229 24.56 -11.81 6.47
CA THR A 229 24.17 -11.73 5.05
C THR A 229 24.95 -12.79 4.25
N ASP A 230 24.57 -12.97 3.01
CA ASP A 230 25.32 -13.78 2.02
C ASP A 230 26.79 -13.32 1.81
N TYR A 231 27.17 -12.11 2.24
CA TYR A 231 28.54 -11.57 2.18
C TYR A 231 29.28 -11.63 3.51
N GLY A 232 28.67 -12.17 4.55
CA GLY A 232 29.27 -12.28 5.89
C GLY A 232 28.50 -11.48 6.95
N THR A 233 29.15 -11.30 8.09
CA THR A 233 28.52 -10.78 9.30
C THR A 233 29.01 -9.37 9.64
N VAL A 234 28.10 -8.50 10.09
CA VAL A 234 28.36 -7.17 10.63
C VAL A 234 27.72 -7.04 12.01
N THR A 235 28.27 -6.16 12.86
CA THR A 235 27.77 -5.95 14.24
C THR A 235 27.41 -4.50 14.50
N ALA A 236 26.47 -4.28 15.42
CA ALA A 236 26.11 -2.94 15.88
C ALA A 236 25.57 -2.96 17.32
N ASP A 237 25.47 -1.76 17.93
CA ASP A 237 24.82 -1.61 19.23
C ASP A 237 23.30 -1.83 19.13
N THR A 238 22.67 -1.36 18.03
CA THR A 238 21.22 -1.48 17.79
C THR A 238 20.92 -1.87 16.35
N ALA A 239 19.70 -2.37 16.09
CA ALA A 239 19.20 -2.58 14.74
C ALA A 239 17.77 -2.02 14.54
N VAL A 240 17.54 -1.45 13.35
CA VAL A 240 16.21 -1.11 12.85
C VAL A 240 15.84 -2.11 11.75
N ILE A 241 14.81 -2.91 11.99
CA ILE A 241 14.32 -3.94 11.07
C ILE A 241 13.13 -3.38 10.32
N THR A 242 13.27 -3.23 9.01
CA THR A 242 12.22 -2.62 8.17
C THR A 242 11.73 -3.52 7.04
N VAL A 243 11.98 -4.82 7.18
CA VAL A 243 11.47 -5.81 6.22
C VAL A 243 9.95 -5.92 6.33
N PRO A 244 9.25 -6.20 5.21
CA PRO A 244 7.79 -6.37 5.22
C PRO A 244 7.30 -7.48 6.14
N VAL A 245 6.03 -7.40 6.57
CA VAL A 245 5.37 -8.43 7.40
C VAL A 245 5.54 -9.82 6.79
N GLY A 246 5.39 -9.97 5.47
CA GLY A 246 5.57 -11.26 4.80
C GLY A 246 6.96 -11.85 4.95
N VAL A 247 7.99 -11.01 4.94
CA VAL A 247 9.39 -11.42 5.18
C VAL A 247 9.59 -11.77 6.66
N LEU A 248 9.04 -10.99 7.60
CA LEU A 248 9.09 -11.31 9.04
C LEU A 248 8.42 -12.65 9.38
N GLN A 249 7.45 -13.07 8.59
CA GLN A 249 6.71 -14.32 8.76
C GLN A 249 7.28 -15.49 7.97
N SER A 250 8.27 -15.26 7.09
CA SER A 250 8.91 -16.31 6.29
C SER A 250 10.03 -17.03 7.05
N ASP A 251 10.41 -18.19 6.56
CA ASP A 251 11.55 -18.95 7.07
C ASP A 251 12.91 -18.41 6.57
N ASP A 252 12.89 -17.47 5.60
CA ASP A 252 14.10 -16.91 4.98
C ASP A 252 14.73 -15.78 5.79
N PHE A 253 14.03 -15.27 6.80
CA PHE A 253 14.50 -14.20 7.68
C PHE A 253 14.34 -14.58 9.15
N VAL A 254 15.46 -14.81 9.84
CA VAL A 254 15.46 -15.35 11.20
C VAL A 254 15.89 -14.30 12.22
N ILE A 255 15.11 -14.09 13.28
CA ILE A 255 15.46 -13.27 14.45
C ILE A 255 15.72 -14.21 15.63
N GLU A 256 16.89 -14.13 16.24
CA GLU A 256 17.32 -14.94 17.40
C GLU A 256 17.86 -14.08 18.55
N PRO A 257 17.34 -14.19 19.76
CA PRO A 257 16.12 -14.92 20.16
C PRO A 257 14.88 -14.46 19.39
N PRO A 258 13.85 -15.32 19.29
CA PRO A 258 12.61 -14.92 18.61
C PRO A 258 11.98 -13.69 19.26
N LEU A 259 11.15 -12.97 18.48
CA LEU A 259 10.40 -11.81 18.96
C LEU A 259 9.60 -12.18 20.21
N PRO A 260 9.68 -11.37 21.28
CA PRO A 260 8.93 -11.66 22.51
C PRO A 260 7.43 -11.36 22.33
N GLU A 261 6.61 -12.01 23.17
CA GLU A 261 5.24 -11.55 23.36
C GLU A 261 5.24 -10.18 24.09
N PRO A 262 4.38 -9.20 23.70
CA PRO A 262 3.25 -9.30 22.76
C PRO A 262 3.59 -9.02 21.29
N VAL A 263 4.85 -8.69 20.93
CA VAL A 263 5.27 -8.32 19.57
C VAL A 263 5.01 -9.44 18.56
N ALA A 264 5.37 -10.69 18.93
CA ALA A 264 5.10 -11.87 18.10
C ALA A 264 3.60 -12.10 17.89
N GLY A 265 2.79 -11.88 18.91
CA GLY A 265 1.34 -11.97 18.83
C GLY A 265 0.75 -10.92 17.87
N ALA A 266 1.21 -9.68 17.95
CA ALA A 266 0.79 -8.61 17.03
C ALA A 266 1.18 -8.96 15.58
N LEU A 267 2.42 -9.39 15.34
CA LEU A 267 2.88 -9.83 14.02
C LEU A 267 1.98 -10.95 13.44
N SER A 268 1.56 -11.90 14.27
CA SER A 268 0.73 -13.03 13.82
C SER A 268 -0.68 -12.62 13.37
N ARG A 269 -1.18 -11.46 13.80
CA ARG A 269 -2.49 -10.92 13.46
C ARG A 269 -2.51 -10.01 12.23
N LEU A 270 -1.34 -9.64 11.73
CA LEU A 270 -1.18 -8.95 10.45
C LEU A 270 -0.81 -9.96 9.35
N THR A 271 -1.05 -9.62 8.10
CA THR A 271 -0.62 -10.42 6.95
C THR A 271 -0.44 -9.53 5.72
N MET A 272 0.32 -10.01 4.74
CA MET A 272 0.42 -9.31 3.45
C MET A 272 -0.79 -9.61 2.58
N ASN A 273 -1.19 -8.62 1.80
CA ASN A 273 -2.30 -8.74 0.87
C ASN A 273 -1.87 -9.28 -0.50
N ALA A 274 -2.89 -9.58 -1.31
CA ALA A 274 -2.75 -9.89 -2.73
C ALA A 274 -3.27 -8.68 -3.54
N PHE A 275 -2.35 -7.95 -4.18
CA PHE A 275 -2.71 -6.73 -4.89
C PHE A 275 -1.72 -6.47 -6.03
N GLU A 276 -2.20 -6.56 -7.28
CA GLU A 276 -1.41 -6.36 -8.47
C GLU A 276 -1.99 -5.27 -9.36
N LYS A 277 -1.11 -4.55 -10.04
CA LYS A 277 -1.46 -3.47 -10.97
C LYS A 277 -1.37 -3.96 -12.41
N VAL A 278 -2.36 -3.60 -13.21
CA VAL A 278 -2.35 -3.83 -14.66
C VAL A 278 -2.46 -2.50 -15.37
N PHE A 279 -1.36 -2.05 -15.96
CA PHE A 279 -1.29 -0.84 -16.77
C PHE A 279 -1.46 -1.18 -18.24
N LEU A 280 -2.38 -0.47 -18.92
CA LEU A 280 -2.61 -0.63 -20.35
C LEU A 280 -2.48 0.75 -21.03
N ARG A 281 -1.53 0.89 -21.97
CA ARG A 281 -1.39 2.09 -22.80
C ARG A 281 -1.96 1.83 -24.16
N PHE A 282 -2.69 2.81 -24.68
CA PHE A 282 -3.36 2.74 -25.98
C PHE A 282 -2.86 3.82 -26.93
N ALA A 283 -3.04 3.60 -28.23
CA ALA A 283 -2.72 4.60 -29.24
C ALA A 283 -3.71 5.77 -29.21
N SER A 284 -4.96 5.51 -28.84
CA SER A 284 -6.03 6.50 -28.76
C SER A 284 -6.94 6.22 -27.56
N LYS A 285 -7.53 7.29 -27.00
CA LYS A 285 -8.54 7.19 -25.94
C LYS A 285 -9.87 6.75 -26.54
N PHE A 286 -10.53 5.77 -25.94
CA PHE A 286 -11.84 5.26 -26.36
C PHE A 286 -12.89 5.26 -25.24
N TRP A 287 -12.48 5.57 -24.02
CA TRP A 287 -13.35 5.64 -22.83
C TRP A 287 -13.88 7.04 -22.59
N ASP A 288 -14.69 7.18 -21.54
CA ASP A 288 -15.36 8.42 -21.20
C ASP A 288 -14.38 9.58 -20.98
N ASP A 289 -14.80 10.75 -21.43
CA ASP A 289 -14.09 12.00 -21.15
C ASP A 289 -14.49 12.53 -19.76
N ASP A 290 -13.59 13.32 -19.18
CA ASP A 290 -13.81 14.03 -17.92
C ASP A 290 -14.17 13.14 -16.70
N VAL A 291 -13.72 11.88 -16.72
CA VAL A 291 -13.80 10.96 -15.56
C VAL A 291 -12.41 10.54 -15.11
N TYR A 292 -12.29 10.29 -13.82
CA TYR A 292 -11.07 9.74 -13.21
C TYR A 292 -11.14 8.22 -13.12
N VAL A 293 -12.34 7.68 -12.92
CA VAL A 293 -12.57 6.26 -12.70
C VAL A 293 -13.76 5.78 -13.51
N ILE A 294 -13.66 4.57 -14.04
CA ILE A 294 -14.75 3.80 -14.64
C ILE A 294 -15.01 2.62 -13.71
N ARG A 295 -16.26 2.44 -13.27
CA ARG A 295 -16.64 1.30 -12.41
C ARG A 295 -17.78 0.53 -13.02
N GLN A 296 -17.66 -0.81 -13.04
CA GLN A 296 -18.71 -1.71 -13.48
C GLN A 296 -19.32 -2.46 -12.31
N GLN A 297 -20.64 -2.52 -12.28
CA GLN A 297 -21.44 -3.32 -11.35
C GLN A 297 -21.77 -4.68 -11.95
N GLY A 298 -22.06 -5.64 -11.09
CA GLY A 298 -22.55 -6.96 -11.44
C GLY A 298 -21.45 -7.99 -11.60
N PRO A 299 -21.84 -9.29 -11.66
CA PRO A 299 -20.91 -10.40 -11.61
C PRO A 299 -19.90 -10.45 -12.75
N GLU A 300 -20.19 -9.74 -13.83
CA GLU A 300 -19.30 -9.62 -14.98
C GLU A 300 -18.10 -8.71 -14.72
N GLY A 301 -18.20 -7.78 -13.74
CA GLY A 301 -17.10 -6.96 -13.26
C GLY A 301 -16.23 -7.63 -12.20
N ARG A 302 -16.44 -8.91 -11.90
CA ARG A 302 -15.80 -9.62 -10.80
C ARG A 302 -14.26 -9.49 -10.75
N TRP A 303 -13.59 -9.60 -11.90
CA TRP A 303 -12.13 -9.55 -11.97
C TRP A 303 -11.59 -8.14 -12.15
N TRP A 304 -12.26 -7.34 -12.97
CA TRP A 304 -11.81 -6.02 -13.41
C TRP A 304 -13.00 -5.05 -13.31
N HIS A 305 -13.25 -4.55 -12.11
CA HIS A 305 -14.43 -3.72 -11.85
C HIS A 305 -14.17 -2.22 -11.88
N SER A 306 -12.89 -1.80 -11.79
CA SER A 306 -12.50 -0.38 -11.80
C SER A 306 -11.32 -0.14 -12.73
N TRP A 307 -11.36 0.97 -13.46
CA TRP A 307 -10.25 1.47 -14.28
C TRP A 307 -10.02 2.93 -13.99
N TYR A 308 -8.76 3.30 -13.70
CA TYR A 308 -8.31 4.64 -13.40
C TYR A 308 -7.68 5.26 -14.64
N ASP A 309 -8.15 6.45 -15.05
CA ASP A 309 -7.62 7.16 -16.22
C ASP A 309 -6.37 7.96 -15.86
N LEU A 310 -5.21 7.40 -16.14
CA LEU A 310 -3.90 8.03 -15.93
C LEU A 310 -3.43 8.88 -17.13
N THR A 311 -4.28 9.17 -18.10
CA THR A 311 -3.91 9.90 -19.31
C THR A 311 -3.28 11.27 -19.00
N ALA A 312 -3.83 11.99 -18.01
CA ALA A 312 -3.33 13.30 -17.62
C ALA A 312 -1.90 13.29 -17.08
N LEU A 313 -1.48 12.17 -16.45
CA LEU A 313 -0.15 12.04 -15.86
C LEU A 313 0.98 12.13 -16.89
N HIS A 314 0.77 11.54 -18.09
CA HIS A 314 1.80 11.45 -19.12
C HIS A 314 1.34 11.96 -20.50
N SER A 315 0.13 12.53 -20.59
CA SER A 315 -0.49 12.92 -21.88
C SER A 315 -0.53 11.76 -22.89
N THR A 316 -0.64 10.53 -22.38
CA THR A 316 -0.68 9.28 -23.15
C THR A 316 -1.88 8.46 -22.67
N PRO A 317 -2.78 8.00 -23.57
CA PRO A 317 -3.95 7.22 -23.18
C PRO A 317 -3.55 6.00 -22.36
N THR A 318 -3.85 6.02 -21.05
CA THR A 318 -3.43 4.99 -20.09
C THR A 318 -4.56 4.69 -19.14
N LEU A 319 -4.92 3.40 -19.02
CA LEU A 319 -5.78 2.88 -17.98
C LEU A 319 -4.97 2.02 -17.02
N LEU A 320 -5.28 2.16 -15.74
CA LEU A 320 -4.82 1.28 -14.67
C LEU A 320 -6.04 0.53 -14.12
N THR A 321 -5.93 -0.78 -13.97
CA THR A 321 -6.87 -1.59 -13.18
C THR A 321 -6.09 -2.43 -12.18
N PHE A 322 -6.78 -2.96 -11.18
CA PHE A 322 -6.17 -3.78 -10.14
C PHE A 322 -6.70 -5.22 -10.22
N ALA A 323 -5.79 -6.18 -10.05
CA ALA A 323 -6.13 -7.48 -9.51
C ALA A 323 -5.93 -7.39 -8.00
N ALA A 324 -6.99 -7.45 -7.21
CA ALA A 324 -6.93 -7.22 -5.78
C ALA A 324 -7.70 -8.30 -5.01
N GLY A 325 -7.19 -8.72 -3.85
CA GLY A 325 -7.79 -9.78 -3.05
C GLY A 325 -8.05 -11.06 -3.85
N PRO A 326 -9.31 -11.53 -3.93
CA PRO A 326 -9.66 -12.74 -4.67
C PRO A 326 -9.19 -12.76 -6.12
N ALA A 327 -9.29 -11.63 -6.82
CA ALA A 327 -8.86 -11.52 -8.22
C ALA A 327 -7.36 -11.72 -8.37
N ALA A 328 -6.55 -11.15 -7.48
CA ALA A 328 -5.10 -11.31 -7.50
C ALA A 328 -4.67 -12.76 -7.22
N VAL A 329 -5.33 -13.43 -6.26
CA VAL A 329 -5.05 -14.84 -5.93
C VAL A 329 -5.42 -15.75 -7.10
N GLU A 330 -6.58 -15.56 -7.72
CA GLU A 330 -7.04 -16.38 -8.83
C GLU A 330 -6.21 -16.19 -10.09
N THR A 331 -5.77 -14.95 -10.37
CA THR A 331 -5.00 -14.63 -11.59
C THR A 331 -3.49 -14.80 -11.44
N ARG A 332 -3.00 -15.18 -10.25
CA ARG A 332 -1.56 -15.31 -9.93
C ARG A 332 -0.79 -16.17 -10.92
N ASP A 333 -1.36 -17.32 -11.31
CA ASP A 333 -0.73 -18.26 -12.22
C ASP A 333 -1.04 -17.98 -13.71
N TRP A 334 -1.78 -16.89 -14.01
CA TRP A 334 -2.09 -16.54 -15.38
C TRP A 334 -0.91 -15.86 -16.06
N SER A 335 -0.73 -16.15 -17.35
CA SER A 335 0.25 -15.43 -18.17
C SER A 335 -0.18 -13.97 -18.39
N GLU A 336 0.79 -13.10 -18.71
CA GLU A 336 0.52 -11.70 -19.09
C GLU A 336 -0.51 -11.61 -20.22
N GLU A 337 -0.49 -12.54 -21.18
CA GLU A 337 -1.45 -12.59 -22.29
C GLU A 337 -2.87 -12.93 -21.81
N GLU A 338 -3.02 -13.91 -20.90
CA GLU A 338 -4.32 -14.28 -20.32
C GLU A 338 -4.93 -13.12 -19.50
N ILE A 339 -4.14 -12.47 -18.66
CA ILE A 339 -4.58 -11.29 -17.91
C ILE A 339 -5.00 -10.18 -18.85
N THR A 340 -4.14 -9.87 -19.85
CA THR A 340 -4.40 -8.80 -20.82
C THR A 340 -5.69 -9.04 -21.60
N GLU A 341 -5.89 -10.24 -22.14
CA GLU A 341 -7.10 -10.55 -22.91
C GLU A 341 -8.35 -10.57 -22.01
N SER A 342 -8.25 -10.98 -20.74
CA SER A 342 -9.34 -10.91 -19.79
C SER A 342 -9.76 -9.45 -19.52
N VAL A 343 -8.79 -8.54 -19.26
CA VAL A 343 -9.06 -7.10 -19.08
C VAL A 343 -9.67 -6.49 -20.35
N LEU A 344 -9.12 -6.82 -21.52
CA LEU A 344 -9.64 -6.29 -22.79
C LEU A 344 -11.05 -6.85 -23.11
N ALA A 345 -11.32 -8.10 -22.78
CA ALA A 345 -12.67 -8.67 -22.92
C ALA A 345 -13.70 -7.88 -22.09
N GLN A 346 -13.32 -7.51 -20.85
CA GLN A 346 -14.17 -6.70 -20.00
C GLN A 346 -14.36 -5.28 -20.55
N LEU A 347 -13.30 -4.61 -20.98
CA LEU A 347 -13.41 -3.28 -21.61
C LEU A 347 -14.27 -3.32 -22.87
N ARG A 348 -14.18 -4.38 -23.69
CA ARG A 348 -15.03 -4.54 -24.90
C ARG A 348 -16.51 -4.68 -24.57
N ARG A 349 -16.88 -5.19 -23.40
CA ARG A 349 -18.29 -5.20 -22.95
C ARG A 349 -18.84 -3.78 -22.73
N LEU A 350 -17.97 -2.85 -22.27
CA LEU A 350 -18.34 -1.47 -22.00
C LEU A 350 -18.26 -0.60 -23.26
N TYR A 351 -17.22 -0.75 -24.07
CA TYR A 351 -16.88 0.17 -25.16
C TYR A 351 -16.95 -0.46 -26.57
N GLY A 352 -17.24 -1.77 -26.67
CA GLY A 352 -17.40 -2.48 -27.93
C GLY A 352 -16.13 -2.50 -28.77
N GLU A 353 -16.29 -2.42 -30.07
CA GLU A 353 -15.23 -2.52 -31.07
C GLU A 353 -14.23 -1.33 -31.04
N ARG A 354 -14.48 -0.30 -30.22
CA ARG A 354 -13.53 0.80 -30.05
C ARG A 354 -12.29 0.42 -29.26
N VAL A 355 -12.34 -0.69 -28.54
CA VAL A 355 -11.22 -1.20 -27.73
C VAL A 355 -10.18 -1.84 -28.60
N GLU A 356 -9.11 -1.10 -28.88
CA GLU A 356 -7.95 -1.57 -29.61
C GLU A 356 -7.00 -2.38 -28.70
N LYS A 357 -6.04 -3.08 -29.29
CA LYS A 357 -4.95 -3.69 -28.51
C LYS A 357 -4.09 -2.59 -27.88
N PRO A 358 -3.68 -2.77 -26.60
CA PRO A 358 -2.76 -1.84 -25.98
C PRO A 358 -1.41 -1.86 -26.69
N THR A 359 -0.76 -0.70 -26.76
CA THR A 359 0.61 -0.57 -27.27
C THR A 359 1.64 -1.09 -26.30
N HIS A 360 1.33 -1.01 -25.00
CA HIS A 360 2.15 -1.52 -23.91
C HIS A 360 1.24 -2.03 -22.79
N VAL A 361 1.67 -3.12 -22.16
CA VAL A 361 1.10 -3.68 -20.95
C VAL A 361 2.20 -3.77 -19.91
N HIS A 362 1.86 -3.55 -18.65
CA HIS A 362 2.72 -3.85 -17.53
C HIS A 362 1.87 -4.40 -16.40
N ILE A 363 2.24 -5.55 -15.89
CA ILE A 363 1.58 -6.23 -14.79
C ILE A 363 2.60 -6.41 -13.67
N THR A 364 2.24 -6.07 -12.45
CA THR A 364 3.10 -6.28 -11.28
C THR A 364 2.97 -7.70 -10.76
N ASP A 365 3.92 -8.11 -9.92
CA ASP A 365 4.01 -9.45 -9.35
C ASP A 365 4.53 -9.38 -7.90
N TRP A 366 3.78 -8.66 -7.05
CA TRP A 366 4.16 -8.46 -5.66
C TRP A 366 3.98 -9.70 -4.79
N GLN A 367 3.04 -10.56 -5.15
CA GLN A 367 2.78 -11.80 -4.40
C GLN A 367 3.96 -12.76 -4.44
N ASP A 368 4.67 -12.84 -5.59
CA ASP A 368 5.82 -13.71 -5.80
C ASP A 368 7.17 -13.00 -5.58
N ASP A 369 7.15 -11.73 -5.18
CA ASP A 369 8.35 -10.98 -4.85
C ASP A 369 8.99 -11.50 -3.55
N PRO A 370 10.24 -12.03 -3.61
CA PRO A 370 10.87 -12.72 -2.47
C PRO A 370 11.22 -11.78 -1.30
N PHE A 371 11.21 -10.47 -1.52
CA PHE A 371 11.54 -9.47 -0.50
C PHE A 371 10.33 -8.65 -0.06
N SER A 372 9.11 -9.10 -0.43
CA SER A 372 7.87 -8.44 -0.08
C SER A 372 6.78 -9.42 0.36
N HIS A 373 6.56 -10.51 -0.41
CA HIS A 373 5.49 -11.50 -0.22
C HIS A 373 4.09 -10.87 -0.20
N GLY A 374 3.85 -9.89 -1.06
CA GLY A 374 2.63 -9.10 -1.18
C GLY A 374 2.89 -7.61 -1.28
N SER A 375 1.86 -6.80 -1.45
CA SER A 375 2.00 -5.37 -1.68
C SER A 375 2.10 -4.57 -0.39
N TYR A 376 1.19 -4.80 0.57
CA TYR A 376 1.17 -4.14 1.89
C TYR A 376 0.42 -5.01 2.91
N ALA A 377 0.58 -4.66 4.19
CA ALA A 377 -0.05 -5.43 5.26
C ALA A 377 -1.49 -4.99 5.50
N TYR A 378 -2.34 -5.94 5.93
CA TYR A 378 -3.68 -5.66 6.44
C TYR A 378 -3.95 -6.42 7.73
N MET A 379 -4.99 -6.01 8.44
CA MET A 379 -5.43 -6.59 9.70
C MET A 379 -6.39 -7.75 9.48
N LYS A 380 -5.98 -8.96 9.87
CA LYS A 380 -6.86 -10.15 9.85
C LYS A 380 -7.93 -10.05 10.93
N VAL A 381 -9.01 -10.82 10.76
CA VAL A 381 -10.02 -11.02 11.81
C VAL A 381 -9.34 -11.37 13.15
N GLY A 382 -9.74 -10.70 14.21
CA GLY A 382 -9.13 -10.80 15.54
C GLY A 382 -7.97 -9.84 15.80
N SER A 383 -7.60 -8.99 14.83
CA SER A 383 -6.66 -7.89 15.03
C SER A 383 -7.35 -6.66 15.63
N THR A 384 -6.52 -5.78 16.19
CA THR A 384 -6.92 -4.45 16.63
C THR A 384 -5.94 -3.42 16.10
N THR A 385 -6.33 -2.15 15.96
CA THR A 385 -5.44 -1.06 15.53
C THR A 385 -4.20 -0.94 16.44
N ALA A 386 -4.32 -1.31 17.74
CA ALA A 386 -3.19 -1.34 18.66
C ALA A 386 -2.10 -2.37 18.29
N ASP A 387 -2.37 -3.31 17.39
CA ASP A 387 -1.37 -4.29 16.95
C ASP A 387 -0.23 -3.62 16.16
N HIS A 388 -0.52 -2.55 15.43
CA HIS A 388 0.50 -1.76 14.73
C HIS A 388 1.51 -1.15 15.69
N ASP A 389 1.05 -0.50 16.77
CA ASP A 389 1.93 0.09 17.79
C ASP A 389 2.59 -0.98 18.67
N THR A 390 1.90 -2.08 18.93
CA THR A 390 2.47 -3.21 19.66
C THR A 390 3.64 -3.83 18.89
N LEU A 391 3.48 -3.99 17.56
CA LEU A 391 4.55 -4.48 16.69
C LEU A 391 5.78 -3.56 16.71
N ALA A 392 5.58 -2.26 16.91
CA ALA A 392 6.64 -1.27 16.99
C ALA A 392 7.30 -1.12 18.37
N THR A 393 6.88 -1.90 19.36
CA THR A 393 7.47 -1.83 20.72
C THR A 393 8.97 -2.16 20.66
N PRO A 394 9.86 -1.27 21.13
CA PRO A 394 11.29 -1.55 21.17
C PRO A 394 11.61 -2.79 22.01
N ILE A 395 12.45 -3.68 21.51
CA ILE A 395 12.86 -4.90 22.19
C ILE A 395 14.19 -4.63 22.88
N ASP A 396 14.16 -4.56 24.21
CA ASP A 396 15.29 -4.27 25.11
C ASP A 396 16.12 -3.01 24.73
N GLY A 397 15.52 -2.10 23.93
CA GLY A 397 16.22 -0.94 23.36
C GLY A 397 17.27 -1.30 22.30
N ILE A 398 17.34 -2.57 21.88
CA ILE A 398 18.32 -3.11 20.91
C ILE A 398 17.69 -3.29 19.52
N LEU A 399 16.51 -3.93 19.44
CA LEU A 399 15.79 -4.11 18.18
C LEU A 399 14.59 -3.15 18.09
N HIS A 400 14.46 -2.53 16.92
CA HIS A 400 13.35 -1.62 16.62
C HIS A 400 12.71 -2.07 15.30
N LEU A 401 11.44 -2.47 15.33
CA LEU A 401 10.70 -2.75 14.11
C LEU A 401 10.09 -1.44 13.57
N ALA A 402 10.22 -1.21 12.28
CA ALA A 402 9.63 -0.07 11.58
C ALA A 402 9.18 -0.47 10.17
N GLY A 403 8.23 0.23 9.61
CA GLY A 403 7.63 -0.05 8.31
C GLY A 403 6.17 0.37 8.31
N GLU A 404 5.50 0.27 7.17
CA GLU A 404 4.09 0.69 7.01
C GLU A 404 3.12 -0.04 7.95
N ALA A 405 3.46 -1.26 8.36
CA ALA A 405 2.66 -2.09 9.25
C ALA A 405 2.86 -1.77 10.75
N THR A 406 3.73 -0.82 11.10
CA THR A 406 4.08 -0.48 12.49
C THR A 406 3.61 0.91 12.91
N TRP A 407 2.67 1.49 12.20
CA TRP A 407 2.09 2.81 12.48
C TRP A 407 0.57 2.72 12.41
N THR A 408 -0.12 3.22 13.43
CA THR A 408 -1.56 3.03 13.58
C THR A 408 -2.37 3.96 12.69
N ASP A 409 -1.91 5.20 12.50
CA ASP A 409 -2.57 6.16 11.63
C ASP A 409 -2.14 5.93 10.18
N ASP A 410 -3.06 5.86 9.23
CA ASP A 410 -2.81 5.60 7.80
C ASP A 410 -1.88 4.39 7.55
N PRO A 411 -2.12 3.20 8.14
CA PRO A 411 -1.27 2.03 7.91
C PRO A 411 -1.21 1.68 6.42
N ALA A 412 -0.24 0.86 6.02
CA ALA A 412 -0.02 0.45 4.63
C ALA A 412 0.39 1.59 3.66
N THR A 413 0.75 2.77 4.17
CA THR A 413 1.12 3.94 3.37
C THR A 413 2.61 4.29 3.46
N VAL A 414 3.05 5.14 2.52
CA VAL A 414 4.41 5.73 2.55
C VAL A 414 4.56 6.69 3.74
N THR A 415 3.48 7.36 4.13
CA THR A 415 3.40 8.24 5.30
C THR A 415 3.66 7.45 6.58
N ALA A 416 2.95 6.35 6.78
CA ALA A 416 3.16 5.45 7.92
C ALA A 416 4.61 4.91 7.96
N ALA A 417 5.16 4.51 6.81
CA ALA A 417 6.55 4.06 6.72
C ALA A 417 7.53 5.16 7.15
N MET A 418 7.31 6.41 6.73
CA MET A 418 8.17 7.55 7.11
C MET A 418 8.07 7.84 8.61
N TYR A 419 6.88 7.93 9.17
CA TYR A 419 6.68 8.16 10.60
C TYR A 419 7.26 7.01 11.46
N SER A 420 7.09 5.76 11.03
CA SER A 420 7.65 4.62 11.77
C SER A 420 9.18 4.64 11.83
N GLY A 421 9.84 5.01 10.73
CA GLY A 421 11.28 5.20 10.70
C GLY A 421 11.75 6.39 11.55
N HIS A 422 10.99 7.47 11.58
CA HIS A 422 11.22 8.63 12.45
C HIS A 422 11.13 8.22 13.93
N ARG A 423 10.06 7.52 14.34
CA ARG A 423 9.89 6.99 15.70
C ARG A 423 11.04 6.06 16.11
N ALA A 424 11.49 5.17 15.21
CA ALA A 424 12.63 4.30 15.51
C ALA A 424 13.91 5.09 15.79
N ALA A 425 14.16 6.17 15.03
CA ALA A 425 15.31 7.06 15.28
C ALA A 425 15.20 7.80 16.62
N GLU A 426 14.01 8.30 16.99
CA GLU A 426 13.76 8.93 18.29
C GLU A 426 13.99 7.97 19.46
N ASN A 427 13.49 6.74 19.34
CA ASN A 427 13.69 5.71 20.35
C ASN A 427 15.18 5.40 20.58
N ILE A 428 15.97 5.27 19.51
CA ILE A 428 17.43 5.02 19.59
C ILE A 428 18.17 6.22 20.16
N LEU A 429 17.75 7.43 19.82
CA LEU A 429 18.37 8.66 20.32
C LEU A 429 17.91 9.05 21.73
N GLY A 430 16.82 8.47 22.24
CA GLY A 430 16.22 8.78 23.53
C GLY A 430 15.69 10.21 23.63
N ARG A 431 15.31 10.83 22.52
CA ARG A 431 14.77 12.19 22.44
C ARG A 431 13.95 12.42 21.19
N GLU A 432 13.01 13.34 21.25
CA GLU A 432 12.29 13.83 20.09
C GLU A 432 13.22 14.56 19.12
N ILE A 433 12.95 14.40 17.83
CA ILE A 433 13.66 15.08 16.75
C ILE A 433 12.64 15.58 15.70
N PRO A 434 12.83 16.81 15.17
CA PRO A 434 11.95 17.31 14.12
C PRO A 434 12.05 16.45 12.85
N ILE A 435 10.92 16.08 12.28
CA ILE A 435 10.88 15.25 11.06
C ILE A 435 11.44 16.00 9.84
N ASP A 436 11.36 17.33 9.83
CA ASP A 436 11.89 18.18 8.76
C ASP A 436 13.43 18.15 8.65
N LEU A 437 14.12 17.60 9.65
CA LEU A 437 15.54 17.27 9.51
C LEU A 437 15.82 16.31 8.35
N LEU A 438 14.85 15.54 7.89
CA LEU A 438 15.02 14.68 6.72
C LEU A 438 15.43 15.46 5.47
N TRP A 439 14.93 16.66 5.28
CA TRP A 439 15.17 17.50 4.10
C TRP A 439 15.83 18.84 4.41
N SER A 440 15.91 19.25 5.67
CA SER A 440 16.61 20.48 6.07
C SER A 440 18.12 20.29 6.09
N GLY A 441 18.89 21.34 5.76
CA GLY A 441 20.36 21.34 5.87
C GLY A 441 21.09 20.66 4.70
N ARG A 442 20.58 20.82 3.49
CA ARG A 442 21.33 20.57 2.25
C ARG A 442 22.31 21.69 1.97
#